data_f890dc86274d3b81e927075bc62bfb35
#
_entry.id   f890dc86274d3b81e927075bc62bfb35
#
_cell.length_a   1.000
_cell.length_b   1.000
_cell.length_c   1.000
_cell.angle_alpha   90.00
_cell.angle_beta   90.00
_cell.angle_gamma   90.00
#
_symmetry.space_group_name_H-M   'P 1'
#
loop_
_entity.id
_entity.type
_entity.pdbx_description
1 polymer ?
#
loop_
_entity_poly.entity_id
_entity_poly.type
_entity_poly.pdbx_seq_one_letter_code
_entity_poly.pdbx_strand_id
1 'polypeptide(L)'
;MRAIGYNSYGGIDKLQILEVESPKPKRHEVAVKVSAISINPVDLKKMRGGFKPITSIKKFPIIIACDFSGEIVEIGNDVGAFKVGDKVFGMQDILFNGSAAEKITISQKYISLAPNNF
;
A
#
# COMPACT_ATOMS: atom_id res chain seq x y z
N MET A 1 -10.28 -7.18 -6.16
CA MET A 1 -10.53 -5.89 -5.49
C MET A 1 -10.08 -4.74 -6.38
N ARG A 2 -10.58 -3.55 -6.09
CA ARG A 2 -10.20 -2.36 -6.84
C ARG A 2 -8.98 -1.68 -6.23
N ALA A 3 -8.15 -1.11 -7.10
CA ALA A 3 -6.99 -0.32 -6.74
C ALA A 3 -6.83 0.82 -7.74
N ILE A 4 -6.00 1.79 -7.41
CA ILE A 4 -5.65 2.88 -8.33
C ILE A 4 -4.17 2.80 -8.63
N GLY A 5 -3.84 2.80 -9.92
CA GLY A 5 -2.45 2.65 -10.32
C GLY A 5 -2.28 2.85 -11.82
N TYR A 6 -1.17 2.32 -12.35
CA TYR A 6 -0.81 2.53 -13.75
C TYR A 6 -0.11 1.30 -14.32
N ASN A 7 -0.28 1.12 -15.62
CA ASN A 7 0.30 0.02 -16.38
C ASN A 7 1.55 0.42 -17.17
N SER A 8 1.88 1.70 -17.20
CA SER A 8 3.06 2.22 -17.87
C SER A 8 3.47 3.53 -17.22
N TYR A 9 4.76 3.86 -17.31
CA TYR A 9 5.24 5.14 -16.80
C TYR A 9 4.67 6.30 -17.60
N GLY A 10 4.48 7.43 -16.95
CA GLY A 10 3.99 8.65 -17.60
C GLY A 10 3.42 9.63 -16.61
N GLY A 11 2.59 10.54 -17.12
CA GLY A 11 1.91 11.55 -16.33
C GLY A 11 0.64 11.02 -15.69
N ILE A 12 -0.11 11.95 -15.09
CA ILE A 12 -1.31 11.63 -14.34
C ILE A 12 -2.41 10.98 -15.19
N ASP A 13 -2.36 11.19 -16.50
CA ASP A 13 -3.28 10.54 -17.44
C ASP A 13 -3.12 9.03 -17.49
N LYS A 14 -2.03 8.50 -16.94
CA LYS A 14 -1.80 7.05 -16.86
C LYS A 14 -2.53 6.39 -15.70
N LEU A 15 -3.03 7.17 -14.74
CA LEU A 15 -3.77 6.60 -13.61
C LEU A 15 -5.09 6.01 -14.07
N GLN A 16 -5.41 4.85 -13.52
CA GLN A 16 -6.65 4.15 -13.83
C GLN A 16 -7.08 3.30 -12.65
N ILE A 17 -8.36 2.93 -12.65
CA ILE A 17 -8.88 1.96 -11.70
C ILE A 17 -8.48 0.56 -12.20
N LEU A 18 -7.85 -0.20 -11.32
CA LEU A 18 -7.37 -1.55 -11.60
C LEU A 18 -8.21 -2.57 -10.87
N GLU A 19 -8.37 -3.73 -11.47
CA GLU A 19 -8.89 -4.91 -10.80
C GLU A 19 -7.71 -5.82 -10.49
N VAL A 20 -7.46 -6.07 -9.20
CA VAL A 20 -6.31 -6.86 -8.74
C VAL A 20 -6.76 -7.89 -7.73
N GLU A 21 -5.93 -8.93 -7.53
CA GLU A 21 -6.21 -9.92 -6.51
C GLU A 21 -6.11 -9.32 -5.12
N SER A 22 -6.98 -9.77 -4.22
CA SER A 22 -6.92 -9.40 -2.81
C SER A 22 -5.69 -10.08 -2.19
N PRO A 23 -4.75 -9.30 -1.62
CA PRO A 23 -3.53 -9.90 -1.07
C PRO A 23 -3.80 -10.60 0.25
N LYS A 24 -2.96 -11.59 0.56
CA LYS A 24 -2.98 -12.28 1.86
C LYS A 24 -1.70 -11.98 2.61
N PRO A 25 -1.76 -11.77 3.93
CA PRO A 25 -0.57 -11.45 4.70
C PRO A 25 0.34 -12.67 4.84
N LYS A 26 1.64 -12.43 4.70
CA LYS A 26 2.66 -13.40 5.06
C LYS A 26 2.83 -13.42 6.58
N ARG A 27 3.72 -14.28 7.10
CA ARG A 27 3.86 -14.55 8.54
C ARG A 27 4.05 -13.29 9.38
N HIS A 28 4.84 -12.32 8.90
CA HIS A 28 5.15 -11.09 9.63
C HIS A 28 4.31 -9.90 9.18
N GLU A 29 3.30 -10.14 8.36
CA GLU A 29 2.49 -9.09 7.77
C GLU A 29 1.10 -9.05 8.36
N VAL A 30 0.48 -7.89 8.23
CA VAL A 30 -0.94 -7.70 8.49
C VAL A 30 -1.63 -7.33 7.18
N ALA A 31 -2.92 -7.63 7.09
CA ALA A 31 -3.76 -7.11 6.02
C ALA A 31 -4.59 -5.96 6.59
N VAL A 32 -4.57 -4.84 5.91
CA VAL A 32 -5.24 -3.61 6.34
C VAL A 32 -6.30 -3.25 5.30
N LYS A 33 -7.53 -3.05 5.77
CA LYS A 33 -8.58 -2.41 4.98
C LYS A 33 -8.33 -0.92 5.02
N VAL A 34 -7.95 -0.35 3.89
CA VAL A 34 -7.51 1.03 3.79
C VAL A 34 -8.70 1.98 3.90
N SER A 35 -8.60 2.96 4.79
CA SER A 35 -9.62 4.01 4.97
C SER A 35 -9.24 5.32 4.30
N ALA A 36 -7.94 5.65 4.29
CA ALA A 36 -7.45 6.90 3.72
C ALA A 36 -6.01 6.73 3.24
N ILE A 37 -5.68 7.47 2.20
CA ILE A 37 -4.32 7.59 1.66
C ILE A 37 -4.03 9.05 1.39
N SER A 38 -2.76 9.38 1.14
CA SER A 38 -2.40 10.67 0.57
C SER A 38 -1.48 10.48 -0.61
N ILE A 39 -1.52 11.45 -1.53
CA ILE A 39 -0.67 11.48 -2.71
C ILE A 39 0.44 12.51 -2.46
N ASN A 40 1.67 12.09 -2.62
CA ASN A 40 2.85 12.90 -2.35
C ASN A 40 3.69 13.08 -3.62
N PRO A 41 4.58 14.09 -3.67
CA PRO A 41 5.45 14.29 -4.84
C PRO A 41 6.25 13.06 -5.24
N VAL A 42 6.66 12.22 -4.27
CA VAL A 42 7.39 11.00 -4.55
C VAL A 42 6.57 10.01 -5.38
N ASP A 43 5.27 9.98 -5.19
CA ASP A 43 4.38 9.10 -5.94
C ASP A 43 4.35 9.49 -7.41
N LEU A 44 4.32 10.78 -7.69
CA LEU A 44 4.34 11.30 -9.06
C LEU A 44 5.68 11.05 -9.73
N LYS A 45 6.78 11.20 -8.98
CA LYS A 45 8.12 10.93 -9.48
C LYS A 45 8.27 9.45 -9.87
N LYS A 46 7.77 8.55 -9.03
CA LYS A 46 7.79 7.12 -9.31
C LYS A 46 6.98 6.78 -10.55
N MET A 47 5.79 7.38 -10.68
CA MET A 47 4.92 7.15 -11.83
C MET A 47 5.56 7.61 -13.14
N ARG A 48 6.37 8.66 -13.11
CA ARG A 48 7.09 9.17 -14.27
C ARG A 48 8.37 8.38 -14.59
N GLY A 49 8.68 7.37 -13.80
CA GLY A 49 9.88 6.55 -13.99
C GLY A 49 11.12 7.08 -13.30
N GLY A 50 10.99 8.01 -12.34
CA GLY A 50 12.13 8.59 -11.63
C GLY A 50 12.96 7.60 -10.83
N PHE A 51 12.39 6.46 -10.48
CA PHE A 51 13.06 5.36 -9.77
C PHE A 51 13.24 4.13 -10.66
N LYS A 52 13.13 4.30 -11.97
CA LYS A 52 13.14 3.20 -12.92
C LYS A 52 14.29 2.21 -12.76
N PRO A 53 15.55 2.64 -12.55
CA PRO A 53 16.63 1.67 -12.38
C PRO A 53 16.44 0.74 -11.18
N ILE A 54 15.76 1.22 -10.12
CA ILE A 54 15.52 0.45 -8.90
C ILE A 54 14.21 -0.35 -9.01
N THR A 55 13.18 0.24 -9.61
CA THR A 55 11.84 -0.35 -9.68
C THR A 55 11.59 -1.13 -10.96
N SER A 56 12.54 -1.16 -11.89
CA SER A 56 12.38 -1.83 -13.19
C SER A 56 12.14 -3.33 -13.08
N ILE A 57 12.50 -3.92 -11.95
CA ILE A 57 12.23 -5.35 -11.69
C ILE A 57 10.77 -5.61 -11.35
N LYS A 58 10.01 -4.56 -11.02
CA LYS A 58 8.61 -4.71 -10.69
C LYS A 58 7.76 -4.83 -11.92
N LYS A 59 6.78 -5.71 -11.83
CA LYS A 59 5.82 -5.91 -12.91
C LYS A 59 4.70 -4.88 -12.78
N PHE A 60 4.25 -4.36 -13.90
CA PHE A 60 3.01 -3.61 -13.95
C PHE A 60 1.83 -4.57 -13.75
N PRO A 61 0.71 -4.12 -13.22
CA PRO A 61 0.42 -2.75 -12.82
C PRO A 61 1.08 -2.36 -11.50
N ILE A 62 1.34 -1.08 -11.33
CA ILE A 62 1.86 -0.52 -10.08
C ILE A 62 0.76 0.29 -9.41
N ILE A 63 0.48 -0.01 -8.15
CA ILE A 63 -0.49 0.71 -7.33
C ILE A 63 0.19 1.96 -6.77
N ILE A 64 -0.48 3.10 -6.86
CA ILE A 64 0.07 4.39 -6.42
C ILE A 64 -0.07 4.57 -4.91
N ALA A 65 0.59 5.59 -4.37
CA ALA A 65 0.61 6.04 -2.98
C ALA A 65 1.48 5.17 -2.07
N CYS A 66 1.90 5.76 -0.96
CA CYS A 66 2.72 5.06 0.04
C CYS A 66 2.04 5.04 1.40
N ASP A 67 1.56 6.19 1.87
CA ASP A 67 0.97 6.30 3.21
C ASP A 67 -0.49 5.90 3.20
N PHE A 68 -0.93 5.47 4.37
CA PHE A 68 -2.31 5.02 4.56
C PHE A 68 -2.70 5.03 6.02
N SER A 69 -4.00 5.00 6.25
CA SER A 69 -4.58 4.59 7.53
C SER A 69 -5.70 3.60 7.25
N GLY A 70 -5.98 2.75 8.21
CA GLY A 70 -7.03 1.75 8.04
C GLY A 70 -7.15 0.84 9.24
N GLU A 71 -7.85 -0.26 9.04
CA GLU A 71 -8.13 -1.23 10.10
C GLU A 71 -7.56 -2.59 9.72
N ILE A 72 -6.92 -3.24 10.68
CA ILE A 72 -6.40 -4.60 10.48
C ILE A 72 -7.57 -5.57 10.36
N VAL A 73 -7.60 -6.34 9.28
CA VAL A 73 -8.64 -7.34 9.02
C VAL A 73 -8.11 -8.77 9.07
N GLU A 74 -6.80 -8.93 8.99
CA GLU A 74 -6.15 -10.24 9.06
C GLU A 74 -4.71 -10.05 9.53
N ILE A 75 -4.17 -11.03 10.29
CA ILE A 75 -2.77 -11.00 10.73
C ILE A 75 -2.07 -12.29 10.36
N GLY A 76 -0.77 -12.20 10.07
CA GLY A 76 0.08 -13.36 9.86
C GLY A 76 0.41 -14.06 11.18
N ASN A 77 0.88 -15.30 11.06
CA ASN A 77 1.09 -16.17 12.25
C ASN A 77 2.11 -15.64 13.25
N ASP A 78 3.06 -14.82 12.80
CA ASP A 78 4.13 -14.29 13.65
C ASP A 78 3.88 -12.85 14.10
N VAL A 79 2.66 -12.34 13.92
CA VAL A 79 2.28 -11.01 14.39
C VAL A 79 1.72 -11.11 15.79
N GLY A 80 2.41 -10.47 16.76
CA GLY A 80 2.01 -10.49 18.16
C GLY A 80 1.64 -9.13 18.74
N ALA A 81 2.12 -8.05 18.12
CA ALA A 81 1.92 -6.69 18.64
C ALA A 81 0.59 -6.05 18.20
N PHE A 82 -0.08 -6.65 17.24
CA PHE A 82 -1.33 -6.12 16.66
C PHE A 82 -2.38 -7.23 16.58
N LYS A 83 -3.64 -6.81 16.54
CA LYS A 83 -4.76 -7.74 16.43
C LYS A 83 -5.77 -7.24 15.41
N VAL A 84 -6.61 -8.14 14.94
CA VAL A 84 -7.74 -7.78 14.05
C VAL A 84 -8.63 -6.77 14.75
N GLY A 85 -9.00 -5.72 14.04
CA GLY A 85 -9.79 -4.62 14.56
C GLY A 85 -8.97 -3.40 14.96
N ASP A 86 -7.65 -3.55 15.11
CA ASP A 86 -6.79 -2.41 15.44
C ASP A 86 -6.80 -1.39 14.29
N LYS A 87 -6.92 -0.11 14.67
CA LYS A 87 -6.78 0.99 13.72
C LYS A 87 -5.31 1.40 13.67
N VAL A 88 -4.76 1.45 12.48
CA VAL A 88 -3.34 1.64 12.26
C VAL A 88 -3.10 2.67 11.16
N PHE A 89 -1.88 3.19 11.14
CA PHE A 89 -1.37 3.99 10.02
C PHE A 89 0.05 3.56 9.74
N GLY A 90 0.53 3.86 8.54
CA GLY A 90 1.87 3.49 8.16
C GLY A 90 2.21 3.96 6.77
N MET A 91 3.35 3.46 6.27
CA MET A 91 3.83 3.81 4.95
C MET A 91 4.47 2.58 4.29
N GLN A 92 4.04 2.29 3.06
CA GLN A 92 4.68 1.27 2.23
C GLN A 92 6.06 1.76 1.78
N ASP A 93 6.98 0.83 1.61
CA ASP A 93 8.26 1.16 0.99
C ASP A 93 8.01 1.58 -0.46
N ILE A 94 8.68 2.66 -0.89
CA ILE A 94 8.52 3.20 -2.25
C ILE A 94 8.88 2.16 -3.33
N LEU A 95 9.69 1.17 -3.00
CA LEU A 95 10.08 0.12 -3.94
C LEU A 95 9.00 -0.95 -4.12
N PHE A 96 7.98 -0.95 -3.27
CA PHE A 96 6.90 -1.92 -3.33
C PHE A 96 5.63 -1.32 -3.93
N ASN A 97 4.62 -2.13 -4.08
CA ASN A 97 3.31 -1.66 -4.52
C ASN A 97 2.73 -0.72 -3.46
N GLY A 98 1.89 0.21 -3.92
CA GLY A 98 1.39 1.28 -3.10
C GLY A 98 0.15 0.93 -2.28
N SER A 99 -0.37 1.95 -1.64
CA SER A 99 -1.46 1.83 -0.67
C SER A 99 -2.85 2.16 -1.22
N ALA A 100 -2.96 2.63 -2.46
CA ALA A 100 -4.24 3.03 -3.06
C ALA A 100 -5.03 1.81 -3.52
N ALA A 101 -5.46 0.98 -2.60
CA ALA A 101 -6.22 -0.23 -2.83
C ALA A 101 -7.20 -0.44 -1.69
N GLU A 102 -8.22 -1.25 -1.91
CA GLU A 102 -9.20 -1.55 -0.86
C GLU A 102 -8.55 -2.27 0.32
N LYS A 103 -7.57 -3.13 0.04
CA LYS A 103 -6.82 -3.87 1.06
C LYS A 103 -5.36 -3.97 0.66
N ILE A 104 -4.47 -3.82 1.63
CA ILE A 104 -3.03 -3.98 1.44
C ILE A 104 -2.48 -4.94 2.48
N THR A 105 -1.31 -5.52 2.18
CA THR A 105 -0.51 -6.24 3.17
C THR A 105 0.78 -5.49 3.41
N ILE A 106 1.22 -5.46 4.66
CA ILE A 106 2.41 -4.73 5.05
C ILE A 106 3.05 -5.41 6.27
N SER A 107 4.37 -5.36 6.35
CA SER A 107 5.08 -5.85 7.52
C SER A 107 4.66 -5.07 8.77
N GLN A 108 4.48 -5.79 9.87
CA GLN A 108 4.10 -5.18 11.15
C GLN A 108 5.08 -4.11 11.62
N LYS A 109 6.32 -4.14 11.19
CA LYS A 109 7.33 -3.15 11.60
C LYS A 109 7.16 -1.78 10.97
N TYR A 110 6.28 -1.64 9.98
CA TYR A 110 6.06 -0.38 9.28
C TYR A 110 4.75 0.31 9.66
N ILE A 111 4.04 -0.21 10.65
CA ILE A 111 2.76 0.36 11.09
C ILE A 111 2.80 0.72 12.57
N SER A 112 1.90 1.63 12.95
CA SER A 112 1.68 2.03 14.34
C SER A 112 0.20 2.12 14.60
N LEU A 113 -0.19 1.99 15.88
CA LEU A 113 -1.58 2.19 16.26
C LEU A 113 -1.97 3.65 16.06
N ALA A 114 -3.15 3.85 15.49
CA ALA A 114 -3.70 5.19 15.31
C ALA A 114 -4.25 5.71 16.65
N PRO A 115 -4.19 7.04 16.88
CA PRO A 115 -4.79 7.63 18.08
C PRO A 115 -6.30 7.37 18.14
N ASN A 116 -6.84 7.20 19.36
CA ASN A 116 -8.26 6.89 19.54
C ASN A 116 -9.19 8.02 19.15
N ASN A 117 -8.70 9.25 19.12
CA ASN A 117 -9.47 10.43 18.75
C ASN A 117 -9.27 10.86 17.31
N PHE A 118 -8.81 9.98 16.51
CA PHE A 118 -8.41 10.24 15.12
C PHE A 118 -9.58 10.08 14.18
#